data_829b40cc595af13658aed323b3cf941f
#
_entry.id   829b40cc595af13658aed323b3cf941f
#
_cell.length_a   1.000
_cell.length_b   1.000
_cell.length_c   1.000
_cell.angle_alpha   90.00
_cell.angle_beta   90.00
_cell.angle_gamma   90.00
#
_symmetry.space_group_name_H-M   'P 1'
#
loop_
_entity.id
_entity.type
_entity.pdbx_description
1 polymer ?
#
loop_
_entity_poly.entity_id
_entity_poly.type
_entity_poly.pdbx_seq_one_letter_code
_entity_poly.pdbx_strand_id
1 'polypeptide(L)'
;DGHFCRKMIENNGKVPEWFLCQWNSRYDFCTDGVIEKLDKGYRFYDGSKSITVDKNGAILMTLDASKEFSAPRKPDEPWPHLLLEQDIEPYVKLDDIKSLKMQGTFELKDFCDFMGGNAEEYHTTQFVWVTVIKNVNEKSPDFGHFIWVVLNISDSRYEITPFYCAQDKALPN
;
A
#
# COMPACT_ATOMS: atom_id res chain seq x y z
N ASP A 1 5.21 -17.99 -0.40
CA ASP A 1 4.00 -17.63 0.37
C ASP A 1 4.33 -16.40 1.22
N GLY A 2 3.93 -15.23 0.74
CA GLY A 2 4.14 -13.99 1.47
C GLY A 2 3.11 -13.82 2.59
N HIS A 3 3.51 -13.24 3.71
CA HIS A 3 2.62 -13.00 4.83
C HIS A 3 1.64 -11.87 4.50
N PHE A 4 0.34 -12.15 4.69
CA PHE A 4 -0.69 -11.11 4.72
C PHE A 4 -0.90 -10.65 6.16
N CYS A 5 -0.86 -9.36 6.37
CA CYS A 5 -1.12 -8.74 7.66
C CYS A 5 -2.02 -7.53 7.47
N ARG A 6 -3.02 -7.38 8.32
CA ARG A 6 -3.82 -6.16 8.47
C ARG A 6 -3.97 -5.88 9.96
N LYS A 7 -3.34 -4.81 10.44
CA LYS A 7 -3.30 -4.43 11.85
C LYS A 7 -3.84 -3.02 12.02
N MET A 8 -4.85 -2.86 12.88
CA MET A 8 -5.38 -1.55 13.23
C MET A 8 -4.33 -0.75 14.00
N ILE A 9 -4.19 0.52 13.65
CA ILE A 9 -3.42 1.49 14.43
C ILE A 9 -4.35 2.00 15.54
N GLU A 10 -4.00 1.76 16.79
CA GLU A 10 -4.76 2.26 17.93
C GLU A 10 -4.83 3.80 17.90
N ASN A 11 -6.04 4.34 17.90
CA ASN A 11 -6.30 5.77 17.81
C ASN A 11 -7.22 6.28 18.92
N ASN A 12 -7.37 5.51 20.02
CA ASN A 12 -8.26 5.79 21.15
C ASN A 12 -9.74 5.97 20.75
N GLY A 13 -10.21 5.14 19.79
CA GLY A 13 -11.59 5.16 19.32
C GLY A 13 -11.94 6.35 18.42
N LYS A 14 -10.95 7.09 17.91
CA LYS A 14 -11.19 8.17 16.95
C LYS A 14 -11.35 7.60 15.54
N VAL A 15 -12.28 8.17 14.80
CA VAL A 15 -12.40 7.92 13.35
C VAL A 15 -11.67 9.03 12.60
N PRO A 16 -11.10 8.74 11.44
CA PRO A 16 -11.08 7.46 10.73
C PRO A 16 -10.13 6.44 11.36
N GLU A 17 -10.47 5.17 11.22
CA GLU A 17 -9.60 4.07 11.60
C GLU A 17 -8.59 3.78 10.49
N TRP A 18 -7.33 3.58 10.88
CA TRP A 18 -6.25 3.27 9.96
C TRP A 18 -5.70 1.89 10.21
N PHE A 19 -5.36 1.19 9.14
CA PHE A 19 -4.78 -0.13 9.18
C PHE A 19 -3.44 -0.14 8.46
N LEU A 20 -2.45 -0.74 9.11
CA LEU A 20 -1.21 -1.15 8.46
C LEU A 20 -1.46 -2.47 7.77
N CYS A 21 -1.15 -2.54 6.48
CA CYS A 21 -1.34 -3.75 5.71
C CYS A 21 -0.07 -4.08 4.94
N GLN A 22 0.13 -5.36 4.73
CA GLN A 22 1.16 -5.89 3.86
C GLN A 22 0.73 -7.21 3.26
N TRP A 23 1.33 -7.54 2.15
CA TRP A 23 1.37 -8.90 1.63
C TRP A 23 2.66 -9.15 0.85
N ASN A 24 2.96 -10.42 0.61
CA ASN A 24 4.14 -10.85 -0.12
C ASN A 24 5.47 -10.36 0.47
N SER A 25 5.50 -9.97 1.74
CA SER A 25 6.72 -9.59 2.42
C SER A 25 7.26 -10.75 3.26
N ARG A 26 8.58 -10.85 3.35
CA ARG A 26 9.28 -11.81 4.21
C ARG A 26 9.07 -11.51 5.69
N TYR A 27 8.99 -10.25 6.04
CA TYR A 27 8.76 -9.79 7.42
C TYR A 27 7.29 -9.48 7.64
N ASP A 28 6.79 -9.72 8.84
CA ASP A 28 5.38 -9.57 9.17
C ASP A 28 5.18 -8.54 10.29
N PHE A 29 4.54 -7.43 9.97
CA PHE A 29 4.18 -6.41 10.96
C PHE A 29 3.33 -6.93 12.12
N CYS A 30 2.55 -7.99 11.91
CA CYS A 30 1.68 -8.53 12.95
C CYS A 30 2.46 -9.33 13.99
N THR A 31 3.53 -10.00 13.58
CA THR A 31 4.37 -10.84 14.46
C THR A 31 5.70 -10.18 14.81
N ASP A 32 6.35 -9.55 13.84
CA ASP A 32 7.72 -9.02 13.96
C ASP A 32 7.75 -7.50 14.12
N GLY A 33 6.59 -6.85 13.92
CA GLY A 33 6.50 -5.39 13.92
C GLY A 33 6.67 -4.78 15.30
N VAL A 34 7.47 -3.74 15.37
CA VAL A 34 7.76 -2.94 16.55
C VAL A 34 7.09 -1.58 16.43
N ILE A 35 6.51 -1.11 17.55
CA ILE A 35 5.97 0.25 17.66
C ILE A 35 6.92 1.05 18.54
N GLU A 36 7.45 2.11 17.97
CA GLU A 36 8.34 3.06 18.63
C GLU A 36 7.63 4.41 18.79
N LYS A 37 7.62 4.94 20.01
CA LYS A 37 7.16 6.29 20.28
C LYS A 37 8.31 7.27 20.06
N LEU A 38 8.11 8.20 19.15
CA LEU A 38 9.05 9.29 18.88
C LEU A 38 8.63 10.56 19.61
N ASP A 39 9.52 11.56 19.71
CA ASP A 39 9.20 12.87 20.29
C ASP A 39 8.03 13.56 19.56
N LYS A 40 7.87 13.30 18.26
CA LYS A 40 6.88 13.95 17.40
C LYS A 40 6.00 12.97 16.64
N GLY A 41 5.68 11.82 17.21
CA GLY A 41 4.81 10.84 16.53
C GLY A 41 5.12 9.40 16.90
N TYR A 42 4.86 8.51 15.97
CA TYR A 42 5.07 7.08 16.11
C TYR A 42 5.70 6.50 14.86
N ARG A 43 6.52 5.49 15.04
CA ARG A 43 7.08 4.67 13.97
C ARG A 43 6.66 3.22 14.18
N PHE A 44 6.15 2.62 13.12
CA PHE A 44 5.89 1.20 13.02
C PHE A 44 6.92 0.61 12.07
N TYR A 45 7.65 -0.41 12.46
CA TYR A 45 8.69 -0.96 11.59
C TYR A 45 8.93 -2.45 11.85
N ASP A 46 9.49 -3.10 10.86
CA ASP A 46 10.03 -4.46 10.92
C ASP A 46 11.44 -4.52 10.28
N GLY A 47 11.86 -5.69 9.86
CA GLY A 47 13.19 -5.89 9.27
C GLY A 47 13.43 -5.15 7.94
N SER A 48 12.38 -4.82 7.17
CA SER A 48 12.51 -4.26 5.82
C SER A 48 11.68 -3.02 5.57
N LYS A 49 10.67 -2.74 6.43
CA LYS A 49 9.66 -1.71 6.17
C LYS A 49 9.45 -0.81 7.38
N SER A 50 9.03 0.42 7.13
CA SER A 50 8.51 1.25 8.20
C SER A 50 7.44 2.25 7.72
N ILE A 51 6.54 2.61 8.64
CA ILE A 51 5.62 3.73 8.51
C ILE A 51 5.82 4.62 9.72
N THR A 52 6.18 5.88 9.48
CA THR A 52 6.28 6.90 10.52
C THR A 52 5.16 7.91 10.33
N VAL A 53 4.42 8.18 11.39
CA VAL A 53 3.36 9.20 11.42
C VAL A 53 3.76 10.26 12.41
N ASP A 54 3.89 11.50 11.96
CA ASP A 54 4.20 12.62 12.83
C ASP A 54 2.93 13.22 13.47
N LYS A 55 3.14 14.12 14.44
CA LYS A 55 2.02 14.80 15.14
C LYS A 55 1.16 15.70 14.25
N ASN A 56 1.65 16.07 13.06
CA ASN A 56 0.93 16.90 12.09
C ASN A 56 0.17 16.05 11.07
N GLY A 57 0.30 14.72 11.17
CA GLY A 57 -0.33 13.77 10.24
C GLY A 57 0.48 13.51 8.97
N ALA A 58 1.72 13.99 8.87
CA ALA A 58 2.59 13.60 7.77
C ALA A 58 3.02 12.14 7.93
N ILE A 59 3.01 11.41 6.83
CA ILE A 59 3.29 9.98 6.79
C ILE A 59 4.52 9.76 5.93
N LEU A 60 5.52 9.06 6.50
CA LEU A 60 6.68 8.59 5.77
C LEU A 60 6.62 7.07 5.70
N MET A 61 6.59 6.53 4.50
CA MET A 61 6.64 5.10 4.23
C MET A 61 8.01 4.73 3.64
N THR A 62 8.62 3.67 4.16
CA THR A 62 9.88 3.14 3.64
C THR A 62 9.78 1.66 3.39
N LEU A 63 10.37 1.20 2.30
CA LEU A 63 10.51 -0.21 1.96
C LEU A 63 11.91 -0.45 1.41
N ASP A 64 12.64 -1.37 2.04
CA ASP A 64 13.98 -1.79 1.63
C ASP A 64 13.92 -3.23 1.06
N ALA A 65 13.75 -3.33 -0.25
CA ALA A 65 13.67 -4.62 -0.93
C ALA A 65 14.97 -5.45 -0.81
N SER A 66 16.13 -4.82 -0.52
CA SER A 66 17.38 -5.55 -0.29
C SER A 66 17.36 -6.42 0.97
N LYS A 67 16.42 -6.15 1.88
CA LYS A 67 16.17 -6.98 3.06
C LYS A 67 15.21 -8.14 2.79
N GLU A 68 14.38 -7.99 1.77
CA GLU A 68 13.41 -9.01 1.36
C GLU A 68 14.06 -10.10 0.50
N PHE A 69 15.04 -9.74 -0.33
CA PHE A 69 15.69 -10.64 -1.27
C PHE A 69 17.21 -10.67 -1.06
N SER A 70 17.79 -11.87 -1.14
CA SER A 70 19.26 -12.05 -1.07
C SER A 70 19.96 -11.87 -2.42
N ALA A 71 19.21 -11.78 -3.50
CA ALA A 71 19.62 -11.56 -4.88
C ALA A 71 18.52 -10.81 -5.64
N PRO A 72 18.75 -10.35 -6.87
CA PRO A 72 17.69 -9.74 -7.67
C PRO A 72 16.45 -10.63 -7.74
N ARG A 73 15.27 -10.07 -7.48
CA ARG A 73 13.98 -10.78 -7.51
C ARG A 73 13.77 -11.44 -8.88
N LYS A 74 13.25 -12.65 -8.89
CA LYS A 74 12.87 -13.36 -10.11
C LYS A 74 11.41 -13.10 -10.47
N PRO A 75 10.99 -13.35 -11.71
CA PRO A 75 9.62 -13.10 -12.17
C PRO A 75 8.53 -13.84 -11.37
N ASP A 76 8.86 -15.01 -10.84
CA ASP A 76 7.98 -15.89 -10.06
C ASP A 76 8.03 -15.64 -8.54
N GLU A 77 8.90 -14.74 -8.09
CA GLU A 77 8.98 -14.37 -6.68
C GLU A 77 7.98 -13.25 -6.35
N PRO A 78 7.36 -13.31 -5.15
CA PRO A 78 6.34 -12.35 -4.75
C PRO A 78 6.90 -10.94 -4.64
N TRP A 79 6.03 -9.96 -4.85
CA TRP A 79 6.35 -8.53 -4.77
C TRP A 79 5.95 -7.97 -3.41
N PRO A 80 6.88 -7.47 -2.58
CA PRO A 80 6.56 -6.95 -1.26
C PRO A 80 5.67 -5.72 -1.35
N HIS A 81 4.61 -5.70 -0.56
CA HIS A 81 3.69 -4.57 -0.46
C HIS A 81 3.67 -4.01 0.96
N LEU A 82 3.67 -2.71 1.04
CA LEU A 82 3.45 -1.93 2.25
C LEU A 82 2.30 -0.96 1.99
N LEU A 83 1.25 -1.06 2.79
CA LEU A 83 0.04 -0.26 2.61
C LEU A 83 -0.38 0.40 3.92
N LEU A 84 -1.02 1.53 3.74
CA LEU A 84 -1.79 2.21 4.77
C LEU A 84 -3.22 2.34 4.27
N GLU A 85 -4.15 1.68 4.93
CA GLU A 85 -5.55 1.62 4.55
C GLU A 85 -6.45 2.39 5.51
N GLN A 86 -7.53 2.89 4.98
CA GLN A 86 -8.60 3.53 5.73
C GLN A 86 -9.95 3.04 5.20
N ASP A 87 -10.80 2.57 6.11
CA ASP A 87 -12.20 2.34 5.79
C ASP A 87 -12.97 3.67 5.85
N ILE A 88 -13.73 3.95 4.80
CA ILE A 88 -14.54 5.17 4.72
C ILE A 88 -15.97 4.82 5.13
N GLU A 89 -16.36 5.26 6.31
CA GLU A 89 -17.70 5.05 6.84
C GLU A 89 -18.42 6.40 7.11
N PRO A 90 -19.75 6.45 6.98
CA PRO A 90 -20.63 5.37 6.52
C PRO A 90 -20.44 5.05 5.04
N TYR A 91 -20.68 3.80 4.66
CA TYR A 91 -20.62 3.40 3.25
C TYR A 91 -21.67 4.17 2.43
N VAL A 92 -21.21 4.77 1.34
CA VAL A 92 -22.05 5.53 0.43
C VAL A 92 -22.28 4.71 -0.84
N LYS A 93 -23.55 4.61 -1.29
CA LYS A 93 -23.85 3.93 -2.55
C LYS A 93 -23.31 4.75 -3.72
N LEU A 94 -22.77 4.08 -4.74
CA LEU A 94 -22.27 4.75 -5.94
C LEU A 94 -23.31 5.64 -6.59
N ASP A 95 -24.58 5.21 -6.64
CA ASP A 95 -25.69 5.96 -7.22
C ASP A 95 -25.96 7.29 -6.49
N ASP A 96 -25.57 7.40 -5.24
CA ASP A 96 -25.75 8.60 -4.42
C ASP A 96 -24.56 9.57 -4.53
N ILE A 97 -23.45 9.13 -5.15
CA ILE A 97 -22.23 9.93 -5.30
C ILE A 97 -22.29 10.77 -6.57
N LYS A 98 -22.40 12.08 -6.43
CA LYS A 98 -22.32 13.03 -7.55
C LYS A 98 -20.87 13.31 -7.98
N SER A 99 -19.96 13.30 -7.03
CA SER A 99 -18.53 13.50 -7.28
C SER A 99 -17.70 12.90 -6.14
N LEU A 100 -16.57 12.33 -6.48
CA LEU A 100 -15.54 11.90 -5.54
C LEU A 100 -14.29 12.74 -5.80
N LYS A 101 -13.81 13.44 -4.78
CA LYS A 101 -12.56 14.19 -4.84
C LYS A 101 -11.60 13.63 -3.82
N MET A 102 -10.45 13.16 -4.28
CA MET A 102 -9.31 12.79 -3.44
C MET A 102 -8.22 13.84 -3.61
N GLN A 103 -7.57 14.22 -2.53
CA GLN A 103 -6.49 15.21 -2.56
C GLN A 103 -5.39 14.78 -1.60
N GLY A 104 -4.16 14.82 -2.07
CA GLY A 104 -2.97 14.54 -1.28
C GLY A 104 -1.76 15.24 -1.86
N THR A 105 -0.71 15.39 -1.07
CA THR A 105 0.61 15.83 -1.50
C THR A 105 1.57 14.68 -1.25
N PHE A 106 2.31 14.31 -2.27
CA PHE A 106 3.25 13.22 -2.24
C PHE A 106 4.64 13.71 -2.60
N GLU A 107 5.64 13.18 -1.95
CA GLU A 107 7.04 13.48 -2.21
C GLU A 107 7.84 12.19 -2.14
N LEU A 108 8.56 11.86 -3.22
CA LEU A 108 9.56 10.81 -3.22
C LEU A 108 10.81 11.38 -2.52
N LYS A 109 11.07 10.92 -1.28
CA LYS A 109 12.17 11.41 -0.46
C LYS A 109 13.51 10.84 -0.88
N ASP A 110 13.52 9.54 -1.19
CA ASP A 110 14.72 8.81 -1.53
C ASP A 110 14.38 7.59 -2.39
N PHE A 111 15.26 7.29 -3.32
CA PHE A 111 15.16 6.12 -4.17
C PHE A 111 16.57 5.61 -4.47
N CYS A 112 16.82 4.35 -4.11
CA CYS A 112 18.08 3.68 -4.39
C CYS A 112 17.83 2.48 -5.29
N ASP A 113 18.47 2.47 -6.46
CA ASP A 113 18.49 1.32 -7.36
C ASP A 113 19.80 0.55 -7.20
N PHE A 114 19.71 -0.68 -6.67
CA PHE A 114 20.85 -1.58 -6.49
C PHE A 114 21.05 -2.56 -7.67
N MET A 115 20.25 -2.43 -8.73
CA MET A 115 20.28 -3.37 -9.85
C MET A 115 21.44 -3.11 -10.81
N GLY A 116 22.10 -1.94 -10.71
CA GLY A 116 23.33 -1.64 -11.47
C GLY A 116 23.14 -1.65 -12.98
N GLY A 117 22.00 -1.24 -13.49
CA GLY A 117 21.67 -1.26 -14.92
C GLY A 117 21.19 -2.61 -15.46
N ASN A 118 21.11 -3.64 -14.62
CA ASN A 118 20.52 -4.95 -14.93
C ASN A 118 19.04 -5.00 -14.55
N ALA A 119 18.38 -3.84 -14.49
CA ALA A 119 16.96 -3.77 -14.11
C ALA A 119 16.11 -4.37 -15.23
N GLU A 120 15.47 -5.49 -14.93
CA GLU A 120 14.40 -6.04 -15.74
C GLU A 120 13.09 -5.31 -15.45
N GLU A 121 12.10 -5.44 -16.31
CA GLU A 121 10.81 -4.76 -16.19
C GLU A 121 10.10 -5.03 -14.84
N TYR A 122 10.35 -6.18 -14.24
CA TYR A 122 9.81 -6.58 -12.93
C TYR A 122 10.62 -6.09 -11.72
N HIS A 123 11.78 -5.45 -11.93
CA HIS A 123 12.53 -4.78 -10.87
C HIS A 123 12.06 -3.33 -10.71
N THR A 124 10.85 -3.16 -10.24
CA THR A 124 10.15 -1.88 -10.22
C THR A 124 9.74 -1.53 -8.80
N THR A 125 9.86 -0.26 -8.46
CA THR A 125 9.24 0.31 -7.25
C THR A 125 8.10 1.21 -7.69
N GLN A 126 6.93 0.99 -7.08
CA GLN A 126 5.74 1.79 -7.37
C GLN A 126 5.18 2.39 -6.09
N PHE A 127 4.67 3.61 -6.20
CA PHE A 127 3.82 4.21 -5.21
C PHE A 127 2.47 4.51 -5.83
N VAL A 128 1.43 3.89 -5.30
CA VAL A 128 0.07 3.96 -5.84
C VAL A 128 -0.93 4.41 -4.78
N TRP A 129 -1.94 5.15 -5.21
CA TRP A 129 -3.13 5.40 -4.42
C TRP A 129 -4.24 4.51 -4.95
N VAL A 130 -4.79 3.68 -4.09
CA VAL A 130 -5.85 2.75 -4.46
C VAL A 130 -7.15 3.15 -3.77
N THR A 131 -8.23 3.21 -4.53
CA THR A 131 -9.59 3.31 -4.00
C THR A 131 -10.31 2.01 -4.30
N VAL A 132 -10.81 1.34 -3.26
CA VAL A 132 -11.56 0.10 -3.40
C VAL A 132 -13.05 0.41 -3.37
N ILE A 133 -13.75 0.00 -4.41
CA ILE A 133 -15.21 0.06 -4.52
C ILE A 133 -15.73 -1.36 -4.41
N LYS A 134 -16.46 -1.66 -3.35
CA LYS A 134 -16.88 -3.03 -3.02
C LYS A 134 -18.39 -3.16 -2.92
N ASN A 135 -18.92 -4.26 -3.42
CA ASN A 135 -20.32 -4.63 -3.18
C ASN A 135 -20.48 -5.22 -1.77
N VAL A 136 -21.08 -4.44 -0.87
CA VAL A 136 -21.33 -4.82 0.52
C VAL A 136 -22.77 -5.31 0.77
N ASN A 137 -23.59 -5.47 -0.28
CA ASN A 137 -24.94 -5.98 -0.15
C ASN A 137 -24.90 -7.53 -0.04
N GLU A 138 -25.07 -8.06 1.14
CA GLU A 138 -25.08 -9.51 1.42
C GLU A 138 -26.14 -10.29 0.63
N LYS A 139 -27.19 -9.62 0.16
CA LYS A 139 -28.26 -10.23 -0.64
C LYS A 139 -27.96 -10.24 -2.14
N SER A 140 -26.88 -9.61 -2.57
CA SER A 140 -26.47 -9.59 -3.97
C SER A 140 -25.72 -10.88 -4.34
N PRO A 141 -25.95 -11.43 -5.54
CA PRO A 141 -25.14 -12.53 -6.04
C PRO A 141 -23.66 -12.15 -6.18
N ASP A 142 -23.37 -10.84 -6.32
CA ASP A 142 -22.02 -10.29 -6.43
C ASP A 142 -21.48 -9.75 -5.10
N PHE A 143 -22.02 -10.22 -3.97
CA PHE A 143 -21.53 -9.83 -2.66
C PHE A 143 -20.01 -10.06 -2.52
N GLY A 144 -19.30 -9.07 -2.06
CA GLY A 144 -17.86 -9.14 -1.88
C GLY A 144 -17.03 -8.83 -3.13
N HIS A 145 -17.62 -8.80 -4.33
CA HIS A 145 -16.90 -8.37 -5.52
C HIS A 145 -16.48 -6.89 -5.37
N PHE A 146 -15.31 -6.56 -5.90
CA PHE A 146 -14.75 -5.22 -5.79
C PHE A 146 -14.02 -4.79 -7.06
N ILE A 147 -13.84 -3.49 -7.17
CA ILE A 147 -13.03 -2.85 -8.22
C ILE A 147 -11.96 -2.02 -7.53
N TRP A 148 -10.73 -2.13 -8.00
CA TRP A 148 -9.65 -1.24 -7.64
C TRP A 148 -9.54 -0.11 -8.66
N VAL A 149 -9.67 1.11 -8.19
CA VAL A 149 -9.31 2.30 -8.96
C VAL A 149 -7.93 2.72 -8.50
N VAL A 150 -6.94 2.49 -9.34
CA VAL A 150 -5.52 2.72 -9.01
C VAL A 150 -5.05 4.00 -9.69
N LEU A 151 -4.49 4.90 -8.89
CA LEU A 151 -3.74 6.05 -9.37
C LEU A 151 -2.26 5.79 -9.14
N ASN A 152 -1.51 5.58 -10.21
CA ASN A 152 -0.08 5.39 -10.14
C ASN A 152 0.61 6.75 -9.97
N ILE A 153 1.13 7.01 -8.76
CA ILE A 153 1.76 8.28 -8.38
C ILE A 153 3.22 8.32 -8.84
N SER A 154 3.93 7.19 -8.65
CA SER A 154 5.34 7.05 -9.02
C SER A 154 5.61 5.63 -9.45
N ASP A 155 6.44 5.50 -10.48
CA ASP A 155 6.90 4.22 -11.01
C ASP A 155 8.34 4.39 -11.48
N SER A 156 9.26 3.65 -10.88
CA SER A 156 10.70 3.80 -11.11
C SER A 156 11.16 3.54 -12.55
N ARG A 157 10.30 2.98 -13.39
CA ARG A 157 10.57 2.78 -14.83
C ARG A 157 10.45 4.07 -15.65
N TYR A 158 9.83 5.11 -15.09
CA TYR A 158 9.48 6.33 -15.82
C TYR A 158 9.87 7.57 -15.02
N GLU A 159 10.45 8.55 -15.69
CA GLU A 159 10.67 9.88 -15.12
C GLU A 159 9.33 10.57 -14.80
N ILE A 160 8.38 10.43 -15.71
CA ILE A 160 6.99 10.86 -15.52
C ILE A 160 6.10 9.64 -15.73
N THR A 161 5.37 9.26 -14.71
CA THR A 161 4.46 8.12 -14.79
C THR A 161 3.39 8.35 -15.85
N PRO A 162 3.31 7.50 -16.89
CA PRO A 162 2.33 7.67 -17.93
C PRO A 162 0.91 7.43 -17.42
N PHE A 163 -0.03 8.23 -17.91
CA PHE A 163 -1.43 7.93 -17.72
C PHE A 163 -1.86 6.81 -18.66
N TYR A 164 -2.37 5.74 -18.11
CA TYR A 164 -3.00 4.66 -18.89
C TYR A 164 -4.21 4.12 -18.14
N CYS A 165 -5.12 3.53 -18.90
CA CYS A 165 -6.26 2.79 -18.36
C CYS A 165 -6.18 1.36 -18.89
N ALA A 166 -6.06 0.41 -17.99
CA ALA A 166 -6.04 -1.00 -18.31
C ALA A 166 -6.91 -1.77 -17.32
N GLN A 167 -7.55 -2.83 -17.80
CA GLN A 167 -8.20 -3.77 -16.91
C GLN A 167 -7.11 -4.73 -16.42
N ASP A 168 -6.88 -4.76 -15.12
CA ASP A 168 -6.08 -5.80 -14.50
C ASP A 168 -6.87 -7.11 -14.57
N LYS A 169 -6.30 -8.08 -15.26
CA LYS A 169 -6.80 -9.44 -15.24
C LYS A 169 -6.08 -10.16 -14.13
N ALA A 170 -6.57 -9.98 -12.89
CA ALA A 170 -6.13 -10.82 -11.79
C ALA A 170 -6.23 -12.29 -12.25
N LEU A 171 -5.10 -12.98 -12.23
CA LEU A 171 -5.12 -14.42 -12.49
C LEU A 171 -5.99 -15.04 -11.40
N PRO A 172 -6.92 -15.94 -11.75
CA PRO A 172 -7.69 -16.65 -10.74
C PRO A 172 -6.71 -17.41 -9.84
N ASN A 173 -6.82 -17.16 -8.54
CA ASN A 173 -6.10 -17.94 -7.52
C ASN A 173 -6.55 -19.39 -7.54
#